data_9c3dadbf3da121540d84b50ff1c33308
#
_entry.id   9c3dadbf3da121540d84b50ff1c33308
#
_cell.length_a   1.000
_cell.length_b   1.000
_cell.length_c   1.000
_cell.angle_alpha   90.00
_cell.angle_beta   90.00
_cell.angle_gamma   90.00
#
_symmetry.space_group_name_H-M   'P 1'
#
loop_
_entity.id
_entity.type
_entity.pdbx_description
1 polymer ?
#
loop_
_entity_poly.entity_id
_entity_poly.type
_entity_poly.pdbx_seq_one_letter_code
_entity_poly.pdbx_strand_id
1 'polypeptide(L)'
;MLDPSLPVIFVERGGAYTFHGPGQVIVYFIINMKERRINVRDLIILVQNSIVSLLSEYGIKAEGRLDKETGVWIQGRKICSIGFAVRGFSTFHGIALNVSTDLNKFHRIMPCGFDASIMTSVRKETGSAIEAEEVRSELELKLVAALKMEKIKKYTNENTFLKDFNVQLSGTVP
;
A
#
# COMPACT_ATOMS: atom_id res chain seq x y z
N MET A 1 18.61 12.13 7.18
CA MET A 1 18.05 13.39 7.76
C MET A 1 16.81 13.72 6.95
N LEU A 2 15.71 14.06 7.59
CA LEU A 2 14.52 14.54 6.86
C LEU A 2 14.78 15.94 6.33
N ASP A 3 14.37 16.18 5.08
CA ASP A 3 14.34 17.51 4.52
C ASP A 3 13.31 18.35 5.30
N PRO A 4 13.71 19.42 6.01
CA PRO A 4 12.82 20.19 6.87
C PRO A 4 11.75 20.97 6.08
N SER A 5 11.88 21.09 4.77
CA SER A 5 10.90 21.75 3.90
C SER A 5 9.70 20.84 3.55
N LEU A 6 9.75 19.54 3.89
CA LEU A 6 8.67 18.62 3.60
C LEU A 6 7.58 18.69 4.68
N PRO A 7 6.30 18.70 4.29
CA PRO A 7 5.23 18.52 5.25
C PRO A 7 5.28 17.10 5.80
N VAL A 8 5.35 16.97 7.13
CA VAL A 8 5.33 15.67 7.82
C VAL A 8 3.98 15.47 8.48
N ILE A 9 3.31 14.38 8.13
CA ILE A 9 2.03 13.98 8.71
C ILE A 9 2.29 12.77 9.62
N PHE A 10 1.94 12.90 10.88
CA PHE A 10 2.03 11.81 11.85
C PHE A 10 0.81 10.90 11.72
N VAL A 11 1.06 9.59 11.64
CA VAL A 11 0.04 8.56 11.48
C VAL A 11 0.34 7.35 12.38
N GLU A 12 -0.70 6.62 12.77
CA GLU A 12 -0.60 5.50 13.72
C GLU A 12 -0.19 4.15 13.08
N ARG A 13 0.20 4.12 11.80
CA ARG A 13 0.61 2.86 11.14
C ARG A 13 1.93 2.31 11.67
N GLY A 14 2.11 1.01 11.53
CA GLY A 14 3.42 0.37 11.75
C GLY A 14 4.49 0.88 10.78
N GLY A 15 5.75 0.81 11.19
CA GLY A 15 6.92 1.27 10.44
C GLY A 15 7.27 2.75 10.69
N ALA A 16 8.38 3.19 10.08
CA ALA A 16 8.90 4.54 10.19
C ALA A 16 8.40 5.44 9.03
N TYR A 17 9.18 6.45 8.66
CA TYR A 17 8.82 7.39 7.59
C TYR A 17 8.66 6.69 6.24
N THR A 18 7.69 7.13 5.46
CA THR A 18 7.53 6.77 4.05
C THR A 18 7.12 7.99 3.24
N PHE A 19 7.24 7.90 1.93
CA PHE A 19 6.78 8.91 0.99
C PHE A 19 5.53 8.38 0.27
N HIS A 20 4.54 9.26 0.12
CA HIS A 20 3.39 9.01 -0.74
C HIS A 20 3.34 10.09 -1.82
N GLY A 21 3.16 9.66 -3.08
CA GLY A 21 3.13 10.57 -4.21
C GLY A 21 2.63 9.91 -5.51
N PRO A 22 2.54 10.70 -6.59
CA PRO A 22 2.12 10.20 -7.89
C PRO A 22 2.90 8.97 -8.34
N GLY A 23 2.22 8.06 -9.06
CA GLY A 23 2.81 6.83 -9.55
C GLY A 23 2.84 5.68 -8.54
N GLN A 24 2.29 5.88 -7.32
CA GLN A 24 2.05 4.79 -6.37
C GLN A 24 0.61 4.28 -6.47
N VAL A 25 0.45 2.97 -6.26
CA VAL A 25 -0.86 2.37 -5.93
C VAL A 25 -0.94 2.25 -4.41
N ILE A 26 -1.88 2.99 -3.81
CA ILE A 26 -2.14 2.97 -2.38
C ILE A 26 -3.45 2.23 -2.15
N VAL A 27 -3.43 1.23 -1.26
CA VAL A 27 -4.62 0.49 -0.86
C VAL A 27 -4.73 0.49 0.65
N TYR A 28 -5.87 0.96 1.16
CA TYR A 28 -6.20 0.88 2.58
C TYR A 28 -7.17 -0.26 2.83
N PHE A 29 -6.91 -1.02 3.89
CA PHE A 29 -7.71 -2.17 4.29
C PHE A 29 -8.41 -1.88 5.60
N ILE A 30 -9.73 -1.73 5.52
CA ILE A 30 -10.60 -1.57 6.69
C ILE A 30 -11.33 -2.89 6.88
N ILE A 31 -10.75 -3.77 7.70
CA ILE A 31 -11.19 -5.15 7.85
C ILE A 31 -11.47 -5.42 9.33
N ASN A 32 -12.66 -5.88 9.66
CA ASN A 32 -12.96 -6.43 10.97
C ASN A 32 -12.35 -7.85 11.06
N MET A 33 -11.21 -7.94 11.72
CA MET A 33 -10.43 -9.18 11.84
C MET A 33 -11.17 -10.29 12.59
N LYS A 34 -12.02 -9.92 13.57
CA LYS A 34 -12.81 -10.90 14.33
C LYS A 34 -13.86 -11.56 13.43
N GLU A 35 -14.58 -10.78 12.64
CA GLU A 35 -15.58 -11.29 11.69
C GLU A 35 -14.93 -12.13 10.58
N ARG A 36 -13.78 -11.68 10.09
CA ARG A 36 -13.03 -12.38 9.03
C ARG A 36 -12.21 -13.55 9.54
N ARG A 37 -12.11 -13.74 10.86
CA ARG A 37 -11.29 -14.77 11.51
C ARG A 37 -9.85 -14.80 10.99
N ILE A 38 -9.27 -13.62 10.80
CA ILE A 38 -7.89 -13.43 10.34
C ILE A 38 -7.12 -12.59 11.34
N ASN A 39 -5.85 -12.87 11.55
CA ASN A 39 -4.95 -11.98 12.30
C ASN A 39 -4.15 -11.07 11.38
N VAL A 40 -3.48 -10.06 11.94
CA VAL A 40 -2.71 -9.08 11.15
C VAL A 40 -1.58 -9.72 10.37
N ARG A 41 -0.89 -10.72 10.94
CA ARG A 41 0.21 -11.42 10.27
C ARG A 41 -0.27 -12.15 9.02
N ASP A 42 -1.37 -12.89 9.14
CA ASP A 42 -1.96 -13.63 8.01
C ASP A 42 -2.48 -12.68 6.94
N LEU A 43 -3.07 -11.54 7.34
CA LEU A 43 -3.48 -10.50 6.40
C LEU A 43 -2.27 -9.92 5.63
N ILE A 44 -1.15 -9.65 6.31
CA ILE A 44 0.07 -9.17 5.67
C ILE A 44 0.57 -10.20 4.65
N ILE A 45 0.64 -11.48 5.02
CA ILE A 45 1.08 -12.56 4.13
C ILE A 45 0.17 -12.67 2.91
N LEU A 46 -1.14 -12.62 3.11
CA LEU A 46 -2.13 -12.66 2.03
C LEU A 46 -1.92 -11.50 1.04
N VAL A 47 -1.74 -10.30 1.55
CA VAL A 47 -1.50 -9.09 0.75
C VAL A 47 -0.16 -9.20 0.01
N GLN A 48 0.91 -9.64 0.68
CA GLN A 48 2.21 -9.88 0.06
C GLN A 48 2.11 -10.87 -1.10
N ASN A 49 1.44 -12.01 -0.90
CA ASN A 49 1.27 -13.03 -1.93
C ASN A 49 0.48 -12.50 -3.13
N SER A 50 -0.53 -11.67 -2.90
CA SER A 50 -1.29 -11.02 -3.98
C SER A 50 -0.41 -10.10 -4.83
N ILE A 51 0.45 -9.31 -4.18
CA ILE A 51 1.40 -8.42 -4.85
C ILE A 51 2.49 -9.22 -5.58
N VAL A 52 3.04 -10.25 -4.96
CA VAL A 52 4.04 -11.15 -5.59
C VAL A 52 3.46 -11.81 -6.82
N SER A 53 2.21 -12.31 -6.73
CA SER A 53 1.49 -12.88 -7.88
C SER A 53 1.28 -11.87 -9.00
N LEU A 54 0.89 -10.64 -8.67
CA LEU A 54 0.77 -9.56 -9.65
C LEU A 54 2.12 -9.26 -10.33
N LEU A 55 3.18 -9.07 -9.56
CA LEU A 55 4.50 -8.75 -10.08
C LEU A 55 5.06 -9.85 -10.99
N SER A 56 4.69 -11.11 -10.75
CA SER A 56 5.10 -12.23 -11.61
C SER A 56 4.51 -12.14 -13.02
N GLU A 57 3.34 -11.52 -13.20
CA GLU A 57 2.73 -11.28 -14.51
C GLU A 57 3.51 -10.22 -15.33
N TYR A 58 4.22 -9.34 -14.63
CA TYR A 58 5.16 -8.40 -15.24
C TYR A 58 6.59 -8.96 -15.38
N GLY A 59 6.77 -10.27 -15.17
CA GLY A 59 8.09 -10.91 -15.24
C GLY A 59 9.01 -10.60 -14.06
N ILE A 60 8.49 -9.99 -12.99
CA ILE A 60 9.26 -9.56 -11.80
C ILE A 60 9.22 -10.66 -10.74
N LYS A 61 10.38 -11.21 -10.38
CA LYS A 61 10.52 -12.15 -9.28
C LYS A 61 10.68 -11.42 -7.95
N ALA A 62 9.62 -11.39 -7.16
CA ALA A 62 9.55 -10.70 -5.88
C ALA A 62 9.31 -11.67 -4.71
N GLU A 63 9.57 -11.21 -3.50
CA GLU A 63 9.34 -11.93 -2.25
C GLU A 63 8.69 -11.04 -1.18
N GLY A 64 7.82 -11.62 -0.35
CA GLY A 64 7.30 -10.96 0.85
C GLY A 64 8.27 -11.13 2.01
N ARG A 65 8.54 -10.05 2.77
CA ARG A 65 9.31 -10.09 4.02
C ARG A 65 8.46 -9.58 5.17
N LEU A 66 8.75 -10.09 6.36
CA LEU A 66 8.07 -9.74 7.61
C LEU A 66 9.02 -9.01 8.57
N ASP A 67 8.49 -8.69 9.75
CA ASP A 67 9.20 -8.06 10.86
C ASP A 67 9.75 -6.66 10.50
N LYS A 68 11.01 -6.39 10.70
CA LYS A 68 11.62 -5.07 10.44
C LYS A 68 11.61 -4.70 8.96
N GLU A 69 11.55 -5.70 8.07
CA GLU A 69 11.55 -5.52 6.62
C GLU A 69 10.17 -5.68 5.98
N THR A 70 9.10 -5.66 6.79
CA THR A 70 7.73 -5.88 6.28
C THR A 70 7.45 -5.09 5.01
N GLY A 71 7.11 -5.84 3.93
CA GLY A 71 6.93 -5.29 2.59
C GLY A 71 7.14 -6.35 1.51
N VAL A 72 7.19 -5.92 0.24
CA VAL A 72 7.55 -6.76 -0.90
C VAL A 72 8.86 -6.27 -1.49
N TRP A 73 9.73 -7.23 -1.81
CA TRP A 73 11.13 -6.97 -2.14
C TRP A 73 11.57 -7.71 -3.40
N ILE A 74 12.56 -7.16 -4.08
CA ILE A 74 13.18 -7.70 -5.29
C ILE A 74 14.69 -7.60 -5.12
N GLN A 75 15.39 -8.73 -4.88
CA GLN A 75 16.86 -8.74 -4.74
C GLN A 75 17.40 -7.65 -3.80
N GLY A 76 16.79 -7.51 -2.61
CA GLY A 76 17.19 -6.50 -1.62
C GLY A 76 16.65 -5.08 -1.87
N ARG A 77 15.88 -4.83 -2.93
CA ARG A 77 15.20 -3.56 -3.20
C ARG A 77 13.72 -3.64 -2.83
N LYS A 78 13.21 -2.63 -2.17
CA LYS A 78 11.81 -2.58 -1.70
C LYS A 78 10.90 -1.95 -2.75
N ILE A 79 9.93 -2.72 -3.25
CA ILE A 79 8.96 -2.25 -4.23
C ILE A 79 7.63 -1.85 -3.59
N CYS A 80 7.25 -2.49 -2.48
CA CYS A 80 6.02 -2.18 -1.77
C CYS A 80 6.26 -2.04 -0.27
N SER A 81 5.81 -0.92 0.29
CA SER A 81 5.75 -0.70 1.74
C SER A 81 4.41 -1.20 2.26
N ILE A 82 4.43 -1.90 3.41
CA ILE A 82 3.24 -2.40 4.09
C ILE A 82 3.28 -1.91 5.54
N GLY A 83 2.21 -1.23 5.97
CA GLY A 83 2.07 -0.75 7.34
C GLY A 83 0.60 -0.70 7.74
N PHE A 84 0.19 -1.63 8.58
CA PHE A 84 -1.13 -1.65 9.19
C PHE A 84 -1.13 -1.01 10.57
N ALA A 85 -2.27 -0.48 10.97
CA ALA A 85 -2.61 -0.21 12.35
C ALA A 85 -3.88 -0.97 12.70
N VAL A 86 -4.11 -1.19 14.00
CA VAL A 86 -5.29 -1.89 14.51
C VAL A 86 -5.88 -1.08 15.65
N ARG A 87 -7.18 -0.82 15.56
CA ARG A 87 -7.94 -0.22 16.66
C ARG A 87 -9.17 -1.10 16.92
N GLY A 88 -9.30 -1.59 18.17
CA GLY A 88 -10.24 -2.63 18.47
C GLY A 88 -9.93 -3.89 17.65
N PHE A 89 -10.86 -4.32 16.82
CA PHE A 89 -10.68 -5.46 15.92
C PHE A 89 -10.57 -5.06 14.44
N SER A 90 -10.50 -3.77 14.13
CA SER A 90 -10.46 -3.29 12.76
C SER A 90 -9.07 -2.82 12.37
N THR A 91 -8.64 -3.20 11.16
CA THR A 91 -7.42 -2.68 10.54
C THR A 91 -7.68 -1.34 9.88
N PHE A 92 -6.63 -0.53 9.73
CA PHE A 92 -6.60 0.67 8.91
C PHE A 92 -5.18 0.91 8.38
N HIS A 93 -5.04 1.85 7.43
CA HIS A 93 -3.87 1.92 6.56
C HIS A 93 -3.72 0.67 5.67
N GLY A 94 -2.53 0.36 5.19
CA GLY A 94 -2.33 -0.75 4.26
C GLY A 94 -1.01 -0.73 3.52
N ILE A 95 -1.04 -0.52 2.20
CA ILE A 95 0.12 -0.65 1.33
C ILE A 95 0.36 0.58 0.46
N ALA A 96 1.62 0.72 0.03
CA ALA A 96 2.03 1.61 -1.04
C ALA A 96 2.97 0.84 -1.99
N LEU A 97 2.47 0.47 -3.17
CA LEU A 97 3.22 -0.17 -4.24
C LEU A 97 3.75 0.89 -5.21
N ASN A 98 5.05 0.94 -5.40
CA ASN A 98 5.70 1.83 -6.35
C ASN A 98 5.53 1.29 -7.78
N VAL A 99 4.79 1.98 -8.63
CA VAL A 99 4.60 1.60 -10.04
C VAL A 99 5.46 2.47 -10.95
N SER A 100 5.09 3.74 -11.10
CA SER A 100 5.81 4.73 -11.92
C SER A 100 6.34 5.90 -11.07
N THR A 101 6.50 5.66 -9.77
CA THR A 101 6.91 6.63 -8.75
C THR A 101 8.27 7.24 -9.04
N ASP A 102 8.40 8.56 -8.88
CA ASP A 102 9.71 9.23 -8.86
C ASP A 102 10.47 8.82 -7.58
N LEU A 103 11.37 7.85 -7.73
CA LEU A 103 12.14 7.30 -6.61
C LEU A 103 13.11 8.31 -5.99
N ASN A 104 13.45 9.40 -6.68
CA ASN A 104 14.32 10.45 -6.13
C ASN A 104 13.66 11.16 -4.92
N LYS A 105 12.33 11.14 -4.83
CA LYS A 105 11.61 11.69 -3.69
C LYS A 105 11.93 10.97 -2.37
N PHE A 106 12.31 9.70 -2.43
CA PHE A 106 12.72 8.95 -1.24
C PHE A 106 14.06 9.41 -0.67
N HIS A 107 14.95 10.02 -1.48
CA HIS A 107 16.22 10.58 -1.00
C HIS A 107 16.05 11.78 -0.06
N ARG A 108 14.87 12.41 -0.06
CA ARG A 108 14.55 13.51 0.86
C ARG A 108 14.13 13.05 2.26
N ILE A 109 13.94 11.74 2.43
CA ILE A 109 13.58 11.09 3.68
C ILE A 109 14.51 9.91 3.93
N MET A 110 14.48 9.32 5.14
CA MET A 110 15.09 8.03 5.44
C MET A 110 13.97 6.98 5.51
N PRO A 111 13.57 6.36 4.39
CA PRO A 111 12.41 5.49 4.37
C PRO A 111 12.63 4.26 5.26
N CYS A 112 11.82 4.12 6.31
CA CYS A 112 11.88 3.00 7.26
C CYS A 112 13.28 2.77 7.90
N GLY A 113 14.11 3.83 7.98
CA GLY A 113 15.47 3.73 8.52
C GLY A 113 16.50 3.16 7.55
N PHE A 114 16.13 2.90 6.31
CA PHE A 114 17.03 2.44 5.24
C PHE A 114 17.51 3.59 4.36
N ASP A 115 18.58 3.33 3.62
CA ASP A 115 18.99 4.22 2.53
C ASP A 115 17.93 4.24 1.42
N ALA A 116 17.66 5.41 0.86
CA ALA A 116 16.64 5.58 -0.17
C ALA A 116 16.93 4.79 -1.46
N SER A 117 18.20 4.45 -1.71
CA SER A 117 18.65 3.68 -2.88
C SER A 117 18.05 2.27 -2.94
N ILE A 118 17.57 1.73 -1.80
CA ILE A 118 16.90 0.43 -1.79
C ILE A 118 15.50 0.47 -2.40
N MET A 119 14.92 1.65 -2.65
CA MET A 119 13.59 1.73 -3.22
C MET A 119 13.61 1.43 -4.72
N THR A 120 12.62 0.65 -5.16
CA THR A 120 12.41 0.36 -6.58
C THR A 120 10.96 0.51 -6.98
N SER A 121 10.63 0.34 -8.26
CA SER A 121 9.29 0.45 -8.83
C SER A 121 9.10 -0.52 -9.99
N VAL A 122 7.83 -0.82 -10.33
CA VAL A 122 7.50 -1.68 -11.48
C VAL A 122 8.17 -1.16 -12.75
N ARG A 123 8.05 0.14 -13.04
CA ARG A 123 8.70 0.80 -14.18
C ARG A 123 10.21 0.58 -14.20
N LYS A 124 10.89 0.72 -13.07
CA LYS A 124 12.33 0.54 -12.97
C LYS A 124 12.76 -0.91 -13.22
N GLU A 125 12.01 -1.87 -12.69
CA GLU A 125 12.34 -3.30 -12.82
C GLU A 125 12.03 -3.87 -14.21
N THR A 126 10.98 -3.36 -14.89
CA THR A 126 10.60 -3.81 -16.24
C THR A 126 11.25 -3.03 -17.36
N GLY A 127 11.66 -1.79 -17.11
CA GLY A 127 12.07 -0.83 -18.15
C GLY A 127 10.92 -0.31 -19.01
N SER A 128 9.67 -0.65 -18.69
CA SER A 128 8.48 -0.33 -19.47
C SER A 128 7.70 0.85 -18.88
N ALA A 129 7.03 1.61 -19.76
CA ALA A 129 6.12 2.68 -19.35
C ALA A 129 4.78 2.09 -18.88
N ILE A 130 4.71 1.72 -17.60
CA ILE A 130 3.53 1.14 -16.98
C ILE A 130 2.87 2.20 -16.10
N GLU A 131 1.55 2.33 -16.21
CA GLU A 131 0.79 3.32 -15.46
C GLU A 131 0.19 2.72 -14.18
N ALA A 132 0.14 3.55 -13.12
CA ALA A 132 -0.34 3.10 -11.82
C ALA A 132 -1.81 2.63 -11.84
N GLU A 133 -2.63 3.19 -12.73
CA GLU A 133 -4.04 2.85 -12.86
C GLU A 133 -4.26 1.43 -13.41
N GLU A 134 -3.42 1.01 -14.36
CA GLU A 134 -3.44 -0.36 -14.90
C GLU A 134 -3.13 -1.36 -13.79
N VAL A 135 -1.99 -1.18 -13.13
CA VAL A 135 -1.55 -2.04 -12.01
C VAL A 135 -2.55 -2.04 -10.84
N ARG A 136 -3.21 -0.89 -10.59
CA ARG A 136 -4.25 -0.76 -9.56
C ARG A 136 -5.43 -1.69 -9.85
N SER A 137 -5.89 -1.70 -11.09
CA SER A 137 -7.05 -2.51 -11.50
C SER A 137 -6.77 -4.01 -11.39
N GLU A 138 -5.58 -4.44 -11.79
CA GLU A 138 -5.14 -5.83 -11.67
C GLU A 138 -4.93 -6.25 -10.21
N LEU A 139 -4.30 -5.40 -9.40
CA LEU A 139 -4.10 -5.66 -7.97
C LEU A 139 -5.44 -5.79 -7.24
N GLU A 140 -6.43 -4.94 -7.57
CA GLU A 140 -7.77 -5.01 -7.01
C GLU A 140 -8.38 -6.40 -7.21
N LEU A 141 -8.33 -6.94 -8.42
CA LEU A 141 -8.86 -8.28 -8.72
C LEU A 141 -8.20 -9.37 -7.88
N LYS A 142 -6.88 -9.33 -7.75
CA LYS A 142 -6.14 -10.30 -6.93
C LYS A 142 -6.47 -10.19 -5.45
N LEU A 143 -6.56 -8.98 -4.91
CA LEU A 143 -6.91 -8.75 -3.51
C LEU A 143 -8.34 -9.18 -3.19
N VAL A 144 -9.29 -8.88 -4.09
CA VAL A 144 -10.69 -9.32 -3.97
C VAL A 144 -10.78 -10.84 -3.92
N ALA A 145 -10.08 -11.53 -4.82
CA ALA A 145 -10.05 -12.99 -4.85
C ALA A 145 -9.40 -13.57 -3.57
N ALA A 146 -8.25 -13.04 -3.17
CA ALA A 146 -7.52 -13.50 -2.00
C ALA A 146 -8.29 -13.26 -0.69
N LEU A 147 -9.00 -12.14 -0.56
CA LEU A 147 -9.86 -11.82 0.57
C LEU A 147 -11.23 -12.51 0.51
N LYS A 148 -11.52 -13.29 -0.53
CA LYS A 148 -12.80 -13.98 -0.75
C LYS A 148 -13.99 -13.03 -0.59
N MET A 149 -13.94 -11.90 -1.30
CA MET A 149 -15.02 -10.90 -1.28
C MET A 149 -16.11 -11.31 -2.28
N GLU A 150 -17.33 -11.49 -1.80
CA GLU A 150 -18.46 -11.93 -2.64
C GLU A 150 -19.16 -10.78 -3.35
N LYS A 151 -19.14 -9.59 -2.76
CA LYS A 151 -19.80 -8.40 -3.30
C LYS A 151 -18.82 -7.24 -3.35
N ILE A 152 -18.76 -6.58 -4.51
CA ILE A 152 -17.95 -5.38 -4.71
C ILE A 152 -18.89 -4.25 -5.10
N LYS A 153 -18.83 -3.16 -4.34
CA LYS A 153 -19.45 -1.90 -4.72
C LYS A 153 -18.35 -0.87 -4.91
N LYS A 154 -18.28 -0.31 -6.13
CA LYS A 154 -17.28 0.71 -6.46
C LYS A 154 -17.88 2.11 -6.26
N TYR A 155 -17.12 2.96 -5.62
CA TYR A 155 -17.43 4.37 -5.43
C TYR A 155 -16.36 5.20 -6.12
N THR A 156 -16.78 6.07 -7.03
CA THR A 156 -15.88 6.92 -7.81
C THR A 156 -15.78 8.34 -7.25
N ASN A 157 -16.67 8.67 -6.32
CA ASN A 157 -16.64 9.96 -5.63
C ASN A 157 -17.17 9.85 -4.19
N GLU A 158 -16.74 10.79 -3.36
CA GLU A 158 -17.02 10.85 -1.94
C GLU A 158 -18.54 10.99 -1.66
N ASN A 159 -19.26 11.80 -2.42
CA ASN A 159 -20.68 12.06 -2.20
C ASN A 159 -21.54 10.80 -2.32
N THR A 160 -21.20 9.92 -3.27
CA THR A 160 -21.91 8.65 -3.46
C THR A 160 -21.61 7.70 -2.29
N PHE A 161 -20.35 7.62 -1.86
CA PHE A 161 -19.94 6.82 -0.71
C PHE A 161 -20.65 7.27 0.57
N LEU A 162 -20.62 8.57 0.88
CA LEU A 162 -21.21 9.12 2.10
C LEU A 162 -22.71 8.91 2.18
N LYS A 163 -23.44 9.01 1.05
CA LYS A 163 -24.87 8.74 1.00
C LYS A 163 -25.23 7.32 1.41
N ASP A 164 -24.48 6.35 0.90
CA ASP A 164 -24.75 4.93 1.19
C ASP A 164 -24.48 4.54 2.65
N PHE A 165 -23.54 5.21 3.30
CA PHE A 165 -23.20 4.94 4.71
C PHE A 165 -23.85 5.91 5.69
N ASN A 166 -24.69 6.84 5.20
CA ASN A 166 -25.37 7.85 6.02
C ASN A 166 -24.39 8.66 6.89
N VAL A 167 -23.19 8.92 6.36
CA VAL A 167 -22.12 9.66 7.03
C VAL A 167 -22.25 11.14 6.73
N GLN A 168 -22.38 11.95 7.78
CA GLN A 168 -22.24 13.41 7.66
C GLN A 168 -20.81 13.80 8.06
N LEU A 169 -20.12 14.48 7.15
CA LEU A 169 -18.83 15.08 7.50
C LEU A 169 -19.09 16.29 8.40
N SER A 170 -18.80 16.13 9.69
CA SER A 170 -18.79 17.26 10.63
C SER A 170 -17.43 17.95 10.58
N GLY A 171 -17.34 19.03 9.84
CA GLY A 171 -16.20 19.95 9.86
C GLY A 171 -15.22 19.82 8.70
N THR A 172 -14.86 20.94 8.13
CA THR A 172 -13.68 21.10 7.26
C THR A 172 -12.44 20.77 8.07
N VAL A 173 -11.69 19.75 7.62
CA VAL A 173 -10.34 19.52 8.10
C VAL A 173 -9.48 20.73 7.67
N PRO A 174 -8.76 21.40 8.57
CA PRO A 174 -7.90 22.53 8.25
C PRO A 174 -6.73 22.13 7.35
#